data_2e684171dc817e02e40ce1b935535249
#
_entry.id   2e684171dc817e02e40ce1b935535249
#
_cell.length_a   1.000
_cell.length_b   1.000
_cell.length_c   1.000
_cell.angle_alpha   90.00
_cell.angle_beta   90.00
_cell.angle_gamma   90.00
#
_symmetry.space_group_name_H-M   'P 1'
#
loop_
_entity.id
_entity.type
_entity.pdbx_description
1 polymer ?
#
loop_
_entity_poly.entity_id
_entity_poly.type
_entity_poly.pdbx_seq_one_letter_code
_entity_poly.pdbx_strand_id
1 'polypeptide(L)'
;MNTPQLLINNAKQYPNEPAISIKDANEEWKTDNWSEFFDYTMEISKSLISLGMRPNEKISIYSYNRKEWYGCYLAAQMSNIVGVGVYHTCSSDEVEWVVGNSESRIVFVGNNPNDNDDVEKMPNHRLLNVIDKLNQVDVVVMMDGIDTLDSEKAITWEEFIAKGETTNESEVLERVDAIKPEDTSCLIYTSGTTGNPKGVELTHKNWNCELDSVEDSFNFEQGERYVSWLPLAHVFGQLVDNHYWARKAMHLHVVNSPLFVVDYAKEVKPHLFIGVPRIYEKIYSNLKAAIDGKA
;
A
#
# COMPACT_ATOMS: atom_id res chain seq x y z
N MET A 1 -1.94 18.71 8.87
CA MET A 1 -2.33 18.43 7.48
C MET A 1 -2.38 16.91 7.35
N ASN A 2 -3.47 16.35 6.82
CA ASN A 2 -3.58 14.89 6.63
C ASN A 2 -2.83 14.44 5.36
N THR A 3 -2.61 13.15 5.21
CA THR A 3 -1.84 12.59 4.08
C THR A 3 -2.45 12.89 2.71
N PRO A 4 -3.78 12.83 2.49
CA PRO A 4 -4.38 13.30 1.25
C PRO A 4 -4.04 14.74 0.89
N GLN A 5 -4.07 15.66 1.85
CA GLN A 5 -3.68 17.05 1.62
C GLN A 5 -2.19 17.20 1.29
N LEU A 6 -1.33 16.38 1.91
CA LEU A 6 0.10 16.34 1.57
C LEU A 6 0.32 15.88 0.12
N LEU A 7 -0.38 14.84 -0.34
CA LEU A 7 -0.30 14.37 -1.72
C LEU A 7 -0.71 15.46 -2.72
N ILE A 8 -1.84 16.14 -2.49
CA ILE A 8 -2.30 17.27 -3.30
C ILE A 8 -1.25 18.39 -3.35
N ASN A 9 -0.67 18.72 -2.19
CA ASN A 9 0.34 19.77 -2.12
C ASN A 9 1.63 19.39 -2.85
N ASN A 10 2.08 18.14 -2.74
CA ASN A 10 3.27 17.67 -3.45
C ASN A 10 3.07 17.73 -4.96
N ALA A 11 1.91 17.31 -5.47
CA ALA A 11 1.58 17.42 -6.89
C ALA A 11 1.57 18.88 -7.39
N LYS A 12 1.18 19.84 -6.54
CA LYS A 12 1.20 21.28 -6.88
C LYS A 12 2.58 21.92 -6.77
N GLN A 13 3.35 21.55 -5.75
CA GLN A 13 4.65 22.20 -5.46
C GLN A 13 5.82 21.55 -6.21
N TYR A 14 5.73 20.24 -6.45
CA TYR A 14 6.79 19.42 -7.03
C TYR A 14 6.29 18.55 -8.20
N PRO A 15 5.47 19.10 -9.14
CA PRO A 15 4.76 18.28 -10.13
C PRO A 15 5.67 17.34 -10.94
N ASN A 16 6.88 17.80 -11.27
CA ASN A 16 7.82 17.07 -12.12
C ASN A 16 8.90 16.30 -11.34
N GLU A 17 8.93 16.42 -10.01
CA GLU A 17 9.89 15.70 -9.18
C GLU A 17 9.47 14.24 -9.02
N PRO A 18 10.44 13.29 -9.00
CA PRO A 18 10.14 11.88 -8.83
C PRO A 18 9.42 11.60 -7.50
N ALA A 19 8.33 10.85 -7.58
CA ALA A 19 7.56 10.42 -6.41
C ALA A 19 7.78 8.95 -6.08
N ILE A 20 7.54 8.06 -7.05
CA ILE A 20 7.59 6.62 -6.85
C ILE A 20 8.22 5.94 -8.06
N SER A 21 9.11 4.99 -7.81
CA SER A 21 9.73 4.14 -8.83
C SER A 21 9.49 2.67 -8.52
N ILE A 22 9.21 1.90 -9.57
CA ILE A 22 9.10 0.45 -9.51
C ILE A 22 9.77 -0.16 -10.75
N LYS A 23 10.37 -1.34 -10.62
CA LYS A 23 10.92 -2.06 -11.76
C LYS A 23 9.80 -2.73 -12.55
N ASP A 24 9.88 -2.62 -13.88
CA ASP A 24 9.00 -3.34 -14.79
C ASP A 24 9.47 -4.79 -15.01
N ALA A 25 8.79 -5.52 -15.90
CA ALA A 25 9.13 -6.91 -16.24
C ALA A 25 10.51 -7.07 -16.91
N ASN A 26 11.11 -5.97 -17.39
CA ASN A 26 12.47 -5.96 -17.96
C ASN A 26 13.53 -5.52 -16.94
N GLU A 27 13.17 -5.45 -15.66
CA GLU A 27 14.03 -4.96 -14.56
C GLU A 27 14.47 -3.48 -14.72
N GLU A 28 13.73 -2.69 -15.51
CA GLU A 28 13.97 -1.27 -15.68
C GLU A 28 13.12 -0.44 -14.72
N TRP A 29 13.72 0.58 -14.08
CA TRP A 29 12.99 1.50 -13.24
C TRP A 29 12.01 2.35 -14.05
N LYS A 30 10.74 2.29 -13.72
CA LYS A 30 9.69 3.20 -14.18
C LYS A 30 9.33 4.13 -13.04
N THR A 31 9.33 5.40 -13.31
CA THR A 31 9.16 6.44 -12.29
C THR A 31 7.96 7.30 -12.65
N ASP A 32 7.05 7.44 -11.72
CA ASP A 32 6.03 8.49 -11.76
C ASP A 32 6.52 9.69 -10.96
N ASN A 33 6.29 10.88 -11.48
CA ASN A 33 6.45 12.11 -10.72
C ASN A 33 5.23 12.35 -9.82
N TRP A 34 5.28 13.41 -8.99
CA TRP A 34 4.19 13.70 -8.04
C TRP A 34 2.87 14.02 -8.73
N SER A 35 2.88 14.67 -9.91
CA SER A 35 1.64 14.92 -10.67
C SER A 35 1.05 13.62 -11.22
N GLU A 36 1.87 12.79 -11.86
CA GLU A 36 1.44 11.51 -12.42
C GLU A 36 0.90 10.57 -11.34
N PHE A 37 1.57 10.51 -10.19
CA PHE A 37 1.12 9.66 -9.09
C PHE A 37 -0.17 10.19 -8.42
N PHE A 38 -0.33 11.51 -8.34
CA PHE A 38 -1.58 12.13 -7.87
C PHE A 38 -2.73 11.80 -8.83
N ASP A 39 -2.55 11.98 -10.14
CA ASP A 39 -3.56 11.68 -11.16
C ASP A 39 -3.97 10.20 -11.10
N TYR A 40 -3.00 9.30 -10.98
CA TYR A 40 -3.24 7.87 -10.78
C TYR A 40 -4.09 7.59 -9.52
N THR A 41 -3.76 8.23 -8.41
CA THR A 41 -4.51 8.08 -7.15
C THR A 41 -5.91 8.68 -7.25
N MET A 42 -6.06 9.78 -7.99
CA MET A 42 -7.34 10.42 -8.26
C MET A 42 -8.27 9.51 -9.07
N GLU A 43 -7.77 8.83 -10.09
CA GLU A 43 -8.55 7.86 -10.88
C GLU A 43 -9.08 6.73 -10.01
N ILE A 44 -8.26 6.16 -9.14
CA ILE A 44 -8.68 5.13 -8.18
C ILE A 44 -9.74 5.67 -7.22
N SER A 45 -9.56 6.90 -6.70
CA SER A 45 -10.53 7.55 -5.80
C SER A 45 -11.90 7.73 -6.46
N LYS A 46 -11.91 8.18 -7.72
CA LYS A 46 -13.13 8.32 -8.52
C LYS A 46 -13.84 6.98 -8.73
N SER A 47 -13.08 5.91 -8.96
CA SER A 47 -13.62 4.56 -9.12
C SER A 47 -14.24 4.03 -7.83
N LEU A 48 -13.61 4.25 -6.68
CA LEU A 48 -14.18 3.91 -5.37
C LEU A 48 -15.52 4.62 -5.13
N ILE A 49 -15.60 5.91 -5.44
CA ILE A 49 -16.83 6.71 -5.30
C ILE A 49 -17.92 6.19 -6.24
N SER A 50 -17.59 5.92 -7.50
CA SER A 50 -18.51 5.39 -8.51
C SER A 50 -19.09 4.03 -8.13
N LEU A 51 -18.33 3.19 -7.44
CA LEU A 51 -18.80 1.92 -6.88
C LEU A 51 -19.67 2.10 -5.62
N GLY A 52 -20.05 3.32 -5.29
CA GLY A 52 -20.95 3.64 -4.17
C GLY A 52 -20.30 3.53 -2.78
N MET A 53 -18.97 3.60 -2.70
CA MET A 53 -18.28 3.63 -1.42
C MET A 53 -18.53 4.95 -0.69
N ARG A 54 -18.93 4.85 0.56
CA ARG A 54 -19.23 5.99 1.44
C ARG A 54 -18.10 6.24 2.44
N PRO A 55 -18.00 7.46 2.99
CA PRO A 55 -17.06 7.74 4.08
C PRO A 55 -17.17 6.72 5.21
N ASN A 56 -16.02 6.36 5.78
CA ASN A 56 -15.85 5.34 6.85
C ASN A 56 -16.14 3.87 6.45
N GLU A 57 -16.59 3.60 5.22
CA GLU A 57 -16.59 2.21 4.72
C GLU A 57 -15.15 1.73 4.49
N LYS A 58 -14.95 0.42 4.37
CA LYS A 58 -13.61 -0.15 4.34
C LYS A 58 -13.33 -0.87 3.02
N ILE A 59 -12.07 -0.77 2.60
CA ILE A 59 -11.49 -1.60 1.55
C ILE A 59 -10.35 -2.43 2.13
N SER A 60 -10.16 -3.65 1.63
CA SER A 60 -8.99 -4.48 1.95
C SER A 60 -8.02 -4.51 0.78
N ILE A 61 -6.72 -4.45 1.09
CA ILE A 61 -5.64 -4.56 0.09
C ILE A 61 -4.81 -5.80 0.46
N TYR A 62 -4.97 -6.87 -0.33
CA TYR A 62 -4.32 -8.16 -0.14
C TYR A 62 -3.31 -8.39 -1.24
N SER A 63 -2.12 -7.84 -1.07
CA SER A 63 -1.07 -7.90 -2.09
C SER A 63 0.31 -7.67 -1.50
N TYR A 64 1.32 -7.99 -2.27
CA TYR A 64 2.70 -7.57 -2.09
C TYR A 64 2.86 -6.06 -2.32
N ASN A 65 4.06 -5.52 -1.98
CA ASN A 65 4.39 -4.13 -2.25
C ASN A 65 4.44 -3.90 -3.77
N ARG A 66 3.59 -3.00 -4.25
CA ARG A 66 3.44 -2.63 -5.66
C ARG A 66 2.78 -1.25 -5.77
N LYS A 67 2.90 -0.58 -6.92
CA LYS A 67 2.35 0.77 -7.12
C LYS A 67 0.86 0.84 -6.77
N GLU A 68 0.09 -0.16 -7.18
CA GLU A 68 -1.35 -0.23 -6.95
C GLU A 68 -1.69 -0.27 -5.45
N TRP A 69 -0.83 -0.87 -4.63
CA TRP A 69 -1.03 -0.87 -3.17
C TRP A 69 -1.03 0.55 -2.60
N TYR A 70 -0.02 1.35 -2.99
CA TYR A 70 0.08 2.76 -2.56
C TYR A 70 -1.09 3.58 -3.08
N GLY A 71 -1.41 3.41 -4.37
CA GLY A 71 -2.53 4.08 -5.01
C GLY A 71 -3.86 3.78 -4.33
N CYS A 72 -4.19 2.51 -4.10
CA CYS A 72 -5.43 2.10 -3.42
C CYS A 72 -5.52 2.64 -1.99
N TYR A 73 -4.43 2.57 -1.23
CA TYR A 73 -4.41 3.05 0.15
C TYR A 73 -4.63 4.57 0.23
N LEU A 74 -3.91 5.34 -0.59
CA LEU A 74 -4.05 6.79 -0.61
C LEU A 74 -5.39 7.23 -1.22
N ALA A 75 -5.89 6.52 -2.22
CA ALA A 75 -7.21 6.76 -2.80
C ALA A 75 -8.34 6.50 -1.79
N ALA A 76 -8.21 5.45 -0.97
CA ALA A 76 -9.15 5.24 0.13
C ALA A 76 -9.17 6.45 1.06
N GLN A 77 -8.00 6.94 1.46
CA GLN A 77 -7.92 8.12 2.32
C GLN A 77 -8.46 9.39 1.63
N MET A 78 -8.16 9.62 0.35
CA MET A 78 -8.73 10.75 -0.41
C MET A 78 -10.25 10.67 -0.52
N SER A 79 -10.80 9.47 -0.52
CA SER A 79 -12.24 9.23 -0.55
C SER A 79 -12.88 9.21 0.84
N ASN A 80 -12.13 9.49 1.91
CA ASN A 80 -12.52 9.34 3.32
C ASN A 80 -13.02 7.92 3.65
N ILE A 81 -12.36 6.92 3.06
CA ILE A 81 -12.60 5.48 3.21
C ILE A 81 -11.42 4.89 3.99
N VAL A 82 -11.69 3.86 4.80
CA VAL A 82 -10.70 3.22 5.66
C VAL A 82 -9.94 2.13 4.89
N GLY A 83 -8.62 2.25 4.81
CA GLY A 83 -7.75 1.24 4.22
C GLY A 83 -7.41 0.12 5.21
N VAL A 84 -7.54 -1.14 4.77
CA VAL A 84 -7.18 -2.32 5.56
C VAL A 84 -6.11 -3.11 4.83
N GLY A 85 -4.89 -3.12 5.36
CA GLY A 85 -3.81 -3.95 4.82
C GLY A 85 -3.96 -5.41 5.27
N VAL A 86 -3.98 -6.33 4.31
CA VAL A 86 -3.91 -7.78 4.55
C VAL A 86 -2.53 -8.26 4.17
N TYR A 87 -1.84 -8.95 5.10
CA TYR A 87 -0.52 -9.51 4.78
C TYR A 87 -0.62 -10.53 3.65
N HIS A 88 0.20 -10.39 2.63
CA HIS A 88 0.25 -11.32 1.50
C HIS A 88 0.53 -12.78 1.91
N THR A 89 1.08 -12.99 3.10
CA THR A 89 1.36 -14.31 3.68
C THR A 89 0.18 -14.92 4.45
N CYS A 90 -0.91 -14.17 4.68
CA CYS A 90 -2.09 -14.66 5.38
C CYS A 90 -2.64 -15.92 4.72
N SER A 91 -3.01 -16.91 5.51
CA SER A 91 -3.78 -18.08 5.09
C SER A 91 -5.19 -17.70 4.68
N SER A 92 -5.93 -18.61 4.02
CA SER A 92 -7.32 -18.37 3.65
C SER A 92 -8.20 -18.04 4.88
N ASP A 93 -8.00 -18.73 6.01
CA ASP A 93 -8.75 -18.47 7.25
C ASP A 93 -8.42 -17.07 7.83
N GLU A 94 -7.17 -16.65 7.78
CA GLU A 94 -6.77 -15.31 8.22
C GLU A 94 -7.34 -14.23 7.30
N VAL A 95 -7.37 -14.47 5.98
CA VAL A 95 -7.99 -13.56 5.00
C VAL A 95 -9.50 -13.46 5.27
N GLU A 96 -10.17 -14.59 5.43
CA GLU A 96 -11.61 -14.63 5.78
C GLU A 96 -11.88 -13.80 7.04
N TRP A 97 -11.04 -13.99 8.07
CA TRP A 97 -11.18 -13.24 9.32
C TRP A 97 -10.95 -11.75 9.14
N VAL A 98 -9.84 -11.34 8.54
CA VAL A 98 -9.48 -9.92 8.41
C VAL A 98 -10.49 -9.17 7.54
N VAL A 99 -10.82 -9.70 6.37
CA VAL A 99 -11.79 -9.10 5.45
C VAL A 99 -13.20 -9.09 6.04
N GLY A 100 -13.61 -10.19 6.67
CA GLY A 100 -14.91 -10.31 7.32
C GLY A 100 -15.07 -9.38 8.52
N ASN A 101 -14.11 -9.40 9.44
CA ASN A 101 -14.14 -8.60 10.67
C ASN A 101 -13.99 -7.08 10.39
N SER A 102 -13.25 -6.70 9.37
CA SER A 102 -13.17 -5.30 8.94
C SER A 102 -14.43 -4.82 8.23
N GLU A 103 -15.30 -5.72 7.81
CA GLU A 103 -16.47 -5.42 6.98
C GLU A 103 -16.10 -4.73 5.66
N SER A 104 -14.95 -5.11 5.08
CA SER A 104 -14.51 -4.54 3.81
C SER A 104 -15.47 -4.90 2.68
N ARG A 105 -15.89 -3.88 1.90
CA ARG A 105 -16.81 -4.05 0.78
C ARG A 105 -16.10 -4.29 -0.56
N ILE A 106 -14.88 -3.78 -0.68
CA ILE A 106 -14.04 -4.00 -1.85
C ILE A 106 -12.74 -4.65 -1.39
N VAL A 107 -12.29 -5.67 -2.11
CA VAL A 107 -10.99 -6.31 -1.90
C VAL A 107 -10.14 -6.14 -3.15
N PHE A 108 -9.00 -5.49 -3.00
CA PHE A 108 -7.94 -5.45 -4.02
C PHE A 108 -7.00 -6.61 -3.78
N VAL A 109 -6.77 -7.44 -4.81
CA VAL A 109 -5.89 -8.59 -4.69
C VAL A 109 -4.84 -8.59 -5.79
N GLY A 110 -3.59 -8.85 -5.42
CA GLY A 110 -2.48 -8.93 -6.36
C GLY A 110 -1.43 -9.95 -5.91
N ASN A 111 -0.97 -10.74 -6.87
CA ASN A 111 0.08 -11.73 -6.67
C ASN A 111 1.47 -11.11 -6.86
N ASN A 112 2.50 -11.78 -6.35
CA ASN A 112 3.85 -11.44 -6.70
C ASN A 112 4.21 -12.15 -8.02
N PRO A 113 4.58 -11.43 -9.09
CA PRO A 113 4.93 -12.03 -10.36
C PRO A 113 6.17 -12.94 -10.29
N ASN A 114 6.96 -12.85 -9.22
CA ASN A 114 8.14 -13.67 -8.98
C ASN A 114 7.85 -14.95 -8.16
N ASP A 115 6.63 -15.12 -7.65
CA ASP A 115 6.23 -16.27 -6.81
C ASP A 115 5.42 -17.31 -7.62
N ASN A 116 6.00 -17.78 -8.73
CA ASN A 116 5.34 -18.74 -9.62
C ASN A 116 5.34 -20.20 -9.12
N ASP A 117 6.02 -20.49 -7.99
CA ASP A 117 6.31 -21.87 -7.60
C ASP A 117 5.22 -22.55 -6.75
N ASP A 118 4.27 -21.79 -6.18
CA ASP A 118 3.25 -22.37 -5.31
C ASP A 118 1.92 -21.57 -5.39
N VAL A 119 1.10 -21.97 -6.35
CA VAL A 119 -0.21 -21.33 -6.63
C VAL A 119 -1.10 -21.27 -5.38
N GLU A 120 -1.05 -22.31 -4.51
CA GLU A 120 -1.87 -22.37 -3.31
C GLU A 120 -1.50 -21.28 -2.27
N LYS A 121 -0.31 -20.72 -2.39
CA LYS A 121 0.16 -19.62 -1.52
C LYS A 121 -0.12 -18.23 -2.08
N MET A 122 -0.57 -18.14 -3.32
CA MET A 122 -0.87 -16.85 -3.94
C MET A 122 -2.09 -16.18 -3.28
N PRO A 123 -2.06 -14.85 -3.10
CA PRO A 123 -3.18 -14.09 -2.54
C PRO A 123 -4.53 -14.36 -3.20
N ASN A 124 -4.58 -14.35 -4.54
CA ASN A 124 -5.82 -14.61 -5.28
C ASN A 124 -6.39 -16.01 -5.01
N HIS A 125 -5.56 -17.05 -4.99
CA HIS A 125 -5.99 -18.43 -4.74
C HIS A 125 -6.52 -18.59 -3.30
N ARG A 126 -5.85 -17.99 -2.32
CA ARG A 126 -6.30 -18.00 -0.92
C ARG A 126 -7.61 -17.25 -0.72
N LEU A 127 -7.79 -16.11 -1.41
CA LEU A 127 -9.04 -15.36 -1.39
C LEU A 127 -10.18 -16.16 -2.04
N LEU A 128 -9.92 -16.83 -3.18
CA LEU A 128 -10.90 -17.68 -3.86
C LEU A 128 -11.48 -18.75 -2.95
N ASN A 129 -10.66 -19.34 -2.10
CA ASN A 129 -11.12 -20.39 -1.16
C ASN A 129 -12.16 -19.91 -0.13
N VAL A 130 -12.31 -18.61 0.08
CA VAL A 130 -13.16 -18.03 1.14
C VAL A 130 -14.11 -16.95 0.64
N ILE A 131 -14.05 -16.53 -0.61
CA ILE A 131 -14.83 -15.41 -1.14
C ILE A 131 -16.34 -15.62 -1.00
N ASP A 132 -16.83 -16.85 -1.12
CA ASP A 132 -18.24 -17.18 -0.98
C ASP A 132 -18.76 -17.01 0.45
N LYS A 133 -17.87 -16.99 1.44
CA LYS A 133 -18.21 -16.73 2.84
C LYS A 133 -18.25 -15.24 3.16
N LEU A 134 -17.62 -14.42 2.33
CA LEU A 134 -17.49 -12.96 2.48
C LEU A 134 -18.68 -12.24 1.81
N ASN A 135 -19.87 -12.39 2.41
CA ASN A 135 -21.10 -11.85 1.83
C ASN A 135 -21.13 -10.32 1.74
N GLN A 136 -20.37 -9.62 2.59
CA GLN A 136 -20.27 -8.15 2.60
C GLN A 136 -19.35 -7.60 1.48
N VAL A 137 -18.56 -8.46 0.84
CA VAL A 137 -17.72 -8.06 -0.28
C VAL A 137 -18.57 -7.94 -1.53
N ASP A 138 -18.67 -6.74 -2.07
CA ASP A 138 -19.40 -6.44 -3.30
C ASP A 138 -18.53 -6.69 -4.54
N VAL A 139 -17.24 -6.31 -4.46
CA VAL A 139 -16.30 -6.33 -5.59
C VAL A 139 -14.93 -6.82 -5.15
N VAL A 140 -14.33 -7.66 -5.98
CA VAL A 140 -12.92 -8.05 -5.91
C VAL A 140 -12.21 -7.48 -7.14
N VAL A 141 -11.23 -6.62 -6.94
CA VAL A 141 -10.43 -6.02 -8.01
C VAL A 141 -9.14 -6.80 -8.18
N MET A 142 -8.97 -7.40 -9.36
CA MET A 142 -7.80 -8.21 -9.73
C MET A 142 -6.72 -7.32 -10.32
N MET A 143 -5.62 -7.12 -9.57
CA MET A 143 -4.50 -6.26 -10.01
C MET A 143 -3.67 -6.87 -11.13
N ASP A 144 -3.71 -8.21 -11.29
CA ASP A 144 -2.88 -8.97 -12.26
C ASP A 144 -3.69 -9.64 -13.38
N GLY A 145 -4.96 -9.26 -13.53
CA GLY A 145 -5.88 -9.88 -14.48
C GLY A 145 -6.81 -10.93 -13.84
N ILE A 146 -7.89 -11.27 -14.56
CA ILE A 146 -9.04 -12.03 -14.04
C ILE A 146 -8.86 -13.55 -14.08
N ASP A 147 -7.88 -14.06 -14.84
CA ASP A 147 -7.75 -15.47 -15.19
C ASP A 147 -7.58 -16.44 -14.00
N THR A 148 -7.45 -15.90 -12.80
CA THR A 148 -7.13 -16.66 -11.60
C THR A 148 -8.19 -16.59 -10.49
N LEU A 149 -9.29 -15.88 -10.70
CA LEU A 149 -10.41 -15.82 -9.77
C LEU A 149 -11.74 -16.02 -10.52
N ASP A 150 -12.27 -17.24 -10.47
CA ASP A 150 -13.60 -17.56 -11.00
C ASP A 150 -14.68 -17.16 -9.98
N SER A 151 -15.05 -15.88 -10.01
CA SER A 151 -16.08 -15.31 -9.15
C SER A 151 -16.82 -14.18 -9.87
N GLU A 152 -18.15 -14.17 -9.75
CA GLU A 152 -18.99 -13.10 -10.29
C GLU A 152 -18.70 -11.71 -9.66
N LYS A 153 -18.01 -11.67 -8.52
CA LYS A 153 -17.58 -10.44 -7.84
C LYS A 153 -16.26 -9.89 -8.40
N ALA A 154 -15.54 -10.66 -9.22
CA ALA A 154 -14.22 -10.27 -9.72
C ALA A 154 -14.33 -9.38 -10.95
N ILE A 155 -13.56 -8.29 -10.95
CA ILE A 155 -13.35 -7.40 -12.09
C ILE A 155 -11.86 -7.16 -12.28
N THR A 156 -11.45 -6.84 -13.50
CA THR A 156 -10.05 -6.47 -13.79
C THR A 156 -9.73 -5.07 -13.24
N TRP A 157 -8.43 -4.77 -13.18
CA TRP A 157 -7.96 -3.43 -12.84
C TRP A 157 -8.48 -2.36 -13.80
N GLU A 158 -8.45 -2.65 -15.10
CA GLU A 158 -8.94 -1.77 -16.16
C GLU A 158 -10.44 -1.50 -16.04
N GLU A 159 -11.24 -2.55 -15.79
CA GLU A 159 -12.68 -2.41 -15.55
C GLU A 159 -12.98 -1.58 -14.30
N PHE A 160 -12.17 -1.74 -13.25
CA PHE A 160 -12.28 -0.94 -12.04
C PHE A 160 -12.00 0.54 -12.32
N ILE A 161 -10.89 0.87 -12.99
CA ILE A 161 -10.53 2.25 -13.31
C ILE A 161 -11.59 2.90 -14.22
N ALA A 162 -12.10 2.18 -15.21
CA ALA A 162 -13.17 2.68 -16.11
C ALA A 162 -14.46 3.07 -15.35
N LYS A 163 -14.76 2.49 -14.18
CA LYS A 163 -15.90 2.91 -13.36
C LYS A 163 -15.83 4.37 -12.92
N GLY A 164 -14.62 4.90 -12.75
CA GLY A 164 -14.40 6.27 -12.28
C GLY A 164 -14.61 7.37 -13.34
N GLU A 165 -14.71 7.03 -14.62
CA GLU A 165 -14.75 8.01 -15.72
C GLU A 165 -15.86 9.08 -15.59
N THR A 166 -16.99 8.73 -14.99
CA THR A 166 -18.14 9.64 -14.82
C THR A 166 -18.13 10.41 -13.50
N THR A 167 -17.23 10.08 -12.58
CA THR A 167 -17.10 10.76 -11.28
C THR A 167 -16.25 12.02 -11.44
N ASN A 168 -16.72 13.15 -10.91
CA ASN A 168 -15.97 14.40 -11.00
C ASN A 168 -14.85 14.44 -9.94
N GLU A 169 -13.72 15.03 -10.29
CA GLU A 169 -12.61 15.26 -9.35
C GLU A 169 -13.06 16.08 -8.12
N SER A 170 -13.98 17.05 -8.32
CA SER A 170 -14.52 17.86 -7.22
C SER A 170 -15.16 17.01 -6.11
N GLU A 171 -15.79 15.88 -6.45
CA GLU A 171 -16.38 14.97 -5.46
C GLU A 171 -15.32 14.34 -4.56
N VAL A 172 -14.15 14.01 -5.12
CA VAL A 172 -13.01 13.51 -4.34
C VAL A 172 -12.47 14.61 -3.44
N LEU A 173 -12.25 15.81 -3.99
CA LEU A 173 -11.71 16.95 -3.24
C LEU A 173 -12.63 17.38 -2.11
N GLU A 174 -13.95 17.38 -2.31
CA GLU A 174 -14.94 17.62 -1.26
C GLU A 174 -14.82 16.62 -0.11
N ARG A 175 -14.57 15.34 -0.43
CA ARG A 175 -14.33 14.31 0.60
C ARG A 175 -13.02 14.54 1.36
N VAL A 176 -11.94 14.94 0.66
CA VAL A 176 -10.67 15.31 1.31
C VAL A 176 -10.86 16.48 2.28
N ASP A 177 -11.62 17.50 1.88
CA ASP A 177 -11.88 18.68 2.71
C ASP A 177 -12.78 18.35 3.91
N ALA A 178 -13.60 17.31 3.81
CA ALA A 178 -14.48 16.86 4.88
C ALA A 178 -13.78 15.99 5.94
N ILE A 179 -12.55 15.52 5.70
CA ILE A 179 -11.80 14.67 6.63
C ILE A 179 -11.51 15.41 7.94
N LYS A 180 -11.89 14.79 9.05
CA LYS A 180 -11.59 15.26 10.40
C LYS A 180 -10.37 14.52 10.96
N PRO A 181 -9.61 15.15 11.86
CA PRO A 181 -8.47 14.50 12.52
C PRO A 181 -8.83 13.19 13.24
N GLU A 182 -10.03 13.08 13.75
CA GLU A 182 -10.55 11.92 14.49
C GLU A 182 -11.11 10.84 13.59
N ASP A 183 -11.30 11.09 12.29
CA ASP A 183 -11.77 10.06 11.35
C ASP A 183 -10.73 8.94 11.24
N THR A 184 -11.21 7.69 11.18
CA THR A 184 -10.37 6.51 11.02
C THR A 184 -9.74 6.51 9.63
N SER A 185 -8.42 6.51 9.59
CA SER A 185 -7.62 6.46 8.35
C SER A 185 -7.40 5.02 7.88
N CYS A 186 -7.09 4.12 8.81
CA CYS A 186 -6.84 2.72 8.49
C CYS A 186 -7.11 1.78 9.66
N LEU A 187 -7.20 0.47 9.34
CA LEU A 187 -7.13 -0.61 10.30
C LEU A 187 -5.83 -1.39 10.12
N ILE A 188 -5.12 -1.60 11.23
CA ILE A 188 -3.92 -2.45 11.29
C ILE A 188 -4.26 -3.71 12.07
N TYR A 189 -4.22 -4.86 11.41
CA TYR A 189 -4.44 -6.15 12.08
C TYR A 189 -3.15 -6.65 12.72
N THR A 190 -3.22 -6.87 14.04
CA THR A 190 -2.09 -7.38 14.82
C THR A 190 -2.41 -8.75 15.37
N SER A 191 -1.41 -9.67 15.37
CA SER A 191 -1.53 -10.96 16.05
C SER A 191 -1.67 -10.72 17.55
N GLY A 192 -2.87 -10.95 18.08
CA GLY A 192 -3.08 -10.97 19.53
C GLY A 192 -2.38 -12.18 20.16
N THR A 193 -2.06 -12.10 21.44
CA THR A 193 -1.47 -13.22 22.21
C THR A 193 -2.42 -14.42 22.35
N THR A 194 -3.70 -14.23 22.08
CA THR A 194 -4.74 -15.27 22.21
C THR A 194 -5.84 -15.03 21.17
N GLY A 195 -5.91 -15.89 20.15
CA GLY A 195 -7.02 -15.92 19.19
C GLY A 195 -6.74 -15.15 17.88
N ASN A 196 -7.82 -14.77 17.20
CA ASN A 196 -7.76 -14.09 15.90
C ASN A 196 -7.12 -12.71 15.98
N PRO A 197 -6.47 -12.23 14.90
CA PRO A 197 -5.91 -10.89 14.82
C PRO A 197 -6.97 -9.81 15.15
N LYS A 198 -6.55 -8.75 15.81
CA LYS A 198 -7.39 -7.60 16.16
C LYS A 198 -7.10 -6.42 15.27
N GLY A 199 -8.14 -5.78 14.73
CA GLY A 199 -8.02 -4.54 13.97
C GLY A 199 -7.85 -3.34 14.91
N VAL A 200 -6.69 -2.71 14.85
CA VAL A 200 -6.41 -1.46 15.56
C VAL A 200 -6.79 -0.30 14.66
N GLU A 201 -7.70 0.54 15.11
CA GLU A 201 -8.09 1.75 14.41
C GLU A 201 -7.04 2.85 14.61
N LEU A 202 -6.51 3.39 13.52
CA LEU A 202 -5.64 4.55 13.52
C LEU A 202 -6.32 5.72 12.80
N THR A 203 -6.40 6.85 13.47
CA THR A 203 -6.99 8.08 12.95
C THR A 203 -5.96 8.91 12.17
N HIS A 204 -6.43 9.87 11.37
CA HIS A 204 -5.55 10.86 10.74
C HIS A 204 -4.72 11.63 11.78
N LYS A 205 -5.28 11.87 12.98
CA LYS A 205 -4.57 12.51 14.08
C LYS A 205 -3.44 11.64 14.62
N ASN A 206 -3.64 10.32 14.76
CA ASN A 206 -2.57 9.43 15.21
C ASN A 206 -1.36 9.50 14.27
N TRP A 207 -1.61 9.44 12.95
CA TRP A 207 -0.55 9.58 11.96
C TRP A 207 0.18 10.93 12.04
N ASN A 208 -0.57 12.04 12.17
CA ASN A 208 0.05 13.36 12.29
C ASN A 208 0.93 13.49 13.54
N CYS A 209 0.48 12.99 14.69
CA CYS A 209 1.28 13.01 15.91
C CYS A 209 2.57 12.19 15.78
N GLU A 210 2.50 11.02 15.13
CA GLU A 210 3.67 10.17 14.91
C GLU A 210 4.63 10.82 13.91
N LEU A 211 4.12 11.42 12.84
CA LEU A 211 4.94 12.15 11.86
C LEU A 211 5.70 13.31 12.49
N ASP A 212 5.07 14.07 13.36
CA ASP A 212 5.71 15.17 14.10
C ASP A 212 6.85 14.63 14.99
N SER A 213 6.66 13.48 15.65
CA SER A 213 7.70 12.81 16.46
C SER A 213 8.87 12.30 15.61
N VAL A 214 8.57 11.79 14.41
CA VAL A 214 9.62 11.34 13.46
C VAL A 214 10.43 12.53 12.95
N GLU A 215 9.77 13.66 12.62
CA GLU A 215 10.46 14.87 12.17
C GLU A 215 11.39 15.46 13.23
N ASP A 216 11.01 15.40 14.50
CA ASP A 216 11.87 15.84 15.62
C ASP A 216 13.15 14.99 15.74
N SER A 217 13.10 13.74 15.29
CA SER A 217 14.22 12.78 15.38
C SER A 217 15.05 12.70 14.11
N PHE A 218 14.45 12.88 12.95
CA PHE A 218 15.06 12.69 11.63
C PHE A 218 14.68 13.83 10.71
N ASN A 219 15.68 14.52 10.17
CA ASN A 219 15.47 15.59 9.22
C ASN A 219 15.89 15.16 7.81
N PHE A 220 14.96 14.55 7.06
CA PHE A 220 15.13 14.25 5.65
C PHE A 220 14.63 15.40 4.79
N GLU A 221 15.26 15.59 3.64
CA GLU A 221 14.93 16.65 2.71
C GLU A 221 14.03 16.13 1.57
N GLN A 222 13.37 17.08 0.89
CA GLN A 222 12.58 16.80 -0.29
C GLN A 222 13.42 16.12 -1.38
N GLY A 223 12.84 15.11 -2.05
CA GLY A 223 13.51 14.37 -3.14
C GLY A 223 14.55 13.34 -2.69
N GLU A 224 14.83 13.22 -1.39
CA GLU A 224 15.71 12.17 -0.88
C GLU A 224 15.14 10.78 -1.19
N ARG A 225 16.05 9.88 -1.61
CA ARG A 225 15.69 8.53 -2.04
C ARG A 225 15.67 7.57 -0.87
N TYR A 226 14.70 6.66 -0.89
CA TYR A 226 14.72 5.49 -0.01
C TYR A 226 14.10 4.27 -0.68
N VAL A 227 14.30 3.11 -0.05
CA VAL A 227 13.86 1.82 -0.55
C VAL A 227 12.74 1.29 0.35
N SER A 228 11.55 1.10 -0.23
CA SER A 228 10.39 0.52 0.45
C SER A 228 10.36 -1.00 0.24
N TRP A 229 10.48 -1.75 1.33
CA TRP A 229 10.50 -3.21 1.30
C TRP A 229 9.77 -3.85 2.50
N LEU A 230 9.44 -3.06 3.50
CA LEU A 230 8.63 -3.54 4.63
C LEU A 230 7.20 -3.82 4.18
N PRO A 231 6.54 -4.84 4.75
CA PRO A 231 5.14 -5.10 4.41
C PRO A 231 4.25 -3.88 4.68
N LEU A 232 3.52 -3.43 3.67
CA LEU A 232 2.61 -2.28 3.79
C LEU A 232 1.37 -2.57 4.64
N ALA A 233 1.06 -3.83 4.92
CA ALA A 233 0.06 -4.21 5.91
C ALA A 233 0.52 -3.94 7.37
N HIS A 234 1.83 -3.68 7.59
CA HIS A 234 2.38 -3.40 8.91
C HIS A 234 2.42 -1.89 9.18
N VAL A 235 2.12 -1.49 10.42
CA VAL A 235 2.09 -0.07 10.83
C VAL A 235 3.39 0.68 10.50
N PHE A 236 4.55 0.05 10.68
CA PHE A 236 5.83 0.69 10.41
C PHE A 236 6.06 0.92 8.90
N GLY A 237 5.68 -0.04 8.05
CA GLY A 237 5.69 0.16 6.60
C GLY A 237 4.75 1.30 6.20
N GLN A 238 3.52 1.33 6.71
CA GLN A 238 2.59 2.43 6.40
C GLN A 238 3.10 3.80 6.87
N LEU A 239 3.66 3.88 8.09
CA LEU A 239 4.19 5.13 8.62
C LEU A 239 5.21 5.74 7.66
N VAL A 240 6.18 4.95 7.22
CA VAL A 240 7.30 5.47 6.43
C VAL A 240 6.92 5.60 4.97
N ASP A 241 6.30 4.57 4.40
CA ASP A 241 6.15 4.43 2.96
C ASP A 241 4.92 5.17 2.41
N ASN A 242 3.92 5.47 3.25
CA ASN A 242 2.77 6.25 2.82
C ASN A 242 2.76 7.65 3.44
N HIS A 243 2.94 7.73 4.76
CA HIS A 243 2.71 8.98 5.48
C HIS A 243 3.95 9.87 5.50
N TYR A 244 5.11 9.32 5.90
CA TYR A 244 6.35 10.10 5.98
C TYR A 244 6.90 10.44 4.60
N TRP A 245 6.83 9.50 3.64
CA TRP A 245 7.13 9.75 2.23
C TRP A 245 6.35 10.96 1.68
N ALA A 246 5.03 10.98 1.87
CA ALA A 246 4.20 12.09 1.45
C ALA A 246 4.53 13.40 2.21
N ARG A 247 4.82 13.30 3.52
CA ARG A 247 5.17 14.45 4.37
C ARG A 247 6.42 15.16 3.92
N LYS A 248 7.43 14.42 3.47
CA LYS A 248 8.75 14.94 3.07
C LYS A 248 8.92 15.05 1.55
N ALA A 249 7.89 14.72 0.77
CA ALA A 249 7.96 14.66 -0.69
C ALA A 249 9.21 13.91 -1.18
N MET A 250 9.49 12.72 -0.61
CA MET A 250 10.67 11.91 -0.92
C MET A 250 10.48 11.14 -2.24
N HIS A 251 11.55 10.54 -2.74
CA HIS A 251 11.52 9.63 -3.89
C HIS A 251 11.56 8.17 -3.41
N LEU A 252 10.45 7.48 -3.50
CA LEU A 252 10.25 6.09 -3.08
C LEU A 252 10.66 5.10 -4.17
N HIS A 253 11.42 4.06 -3.82
CA HIS A 253 11.75 2.95 -4.70
C HIS A 253 11.13 1.66 -4.14
N VAL A 254 10.15 1.12 -4.83
CA VAL A 254 9.41 -0.07 -4.37
C VAL A 254 10.20 -1.34 -4.66
N VAL A 255 10.36 -2.16 -3.63
CA VAL A 255 10.94 -3.50 -3.74
C VAL A 255 9.81 -4.53 -3.67
N ASN A 256 9.62 -5.24 -4.75
CA ASN A 256 8.56 -6.24 -4.88
C ASN A 256 8.80 -7.53 -4.08
N SER A 257 10.06 -7.79 -3.69
CA SER A 257 10.40 -8.92 -2.82
C SER A 257 11.54 -8.57 -1.86
N PRO A 258 11.43 -8.87 -0.56
CA PRO A 258 12.49 -8.65 0.43
C PRO A 258 13.83 -9.32 0.09
N LEU A 259 13.81 -10.30 -0.82
CA LEU A 259 15.02 -10.98 -1.27
C LEU A 259 15.96 -10.05 -2.04
N PHE A 260 15.41 -9.09 -2.76
CA PHE A 260 16.16 -8.16 -3.63
C PHE A 260 16.52 -6.83 -2.95
N VAL A 261 16.15 -6.63 -1.69
CA VAL A 261 16.31 -5.33 -1.01
C VAL A 261 17.75 -4.82 -1.00
N VAL A 262 18.73 -5.71 -0.82
CA VAL A 262 20.16 -5.34 -0.79
C VAL A 262 20.65 -4.92 -2.18
N ASP A 263 20.21 -5.59 -3.22
CA ASP A 263 20.62 -5.29 -4.60
C ASP A 263 19.96 -3.99 -5.07
N TYR A 264 18.69 -3.78 -4.77
CA TYR A 264 18.01 -2.51 -5.03
C TYR A 264 18.65 -1.34 -4.25
N ALA A 265 19.06 -1.56 -3.01
CA ALA A 265 19.75 -0.54 -2.23
C ALA A 265 21.11 -0.14 -2.84
N LYS A 266 21.83 -1.09 -3.46
CA LYS A 266 23.09 -0.79 -4.18
C LYS A 266 22.84 0.07 -5.42
N GLU A 267 21.76 -0.18 -6.15
CA GLU A 267 21.38 0.59 -7.34
C GLU A 267 20.89 1.98 -6.98
N VAL A 268 19.92 2.06 -6.05
CA VAL A 268 19.24 3.30 -5.64
C VAL A 268 20.15 4.22 -4.84
N LYS A 269 21.08 3.66 -4.06
CA LYS A 269 21.92 4.38 -3.09
C LYS A 269 21.05 5.31 -2.21
N PRO A 270 20.16 4.73 -1.40
CA PRO A 270 19.17 5.47 -0.64
C PRO A 270 19.83 6.37 0.42
N HIS A 271 19.24 7.53 0.69
CA HIS A 271 19.60 8.39 1.81
C HIS A 271 19.04 7.84 3.12
N LEU A 272 17.89 7.14 3.04
CA LEU A 272 17.26 6.46 4.15
C LEU A 272 17.11 4.97 3.84
N PHE A 273 17.60 4.12 4.75
CA PHE A 273 17.39 2.68 4.71
C PHE A 273 16.78 2.24 6.03
N ILE A 274 15.52 1.87 6.00
CA ILE A 274 14.76 1.44 7.17
C ILE A 274 14.69 -0.08 7.17
N GLY A 275 14.90 -0.66 8.34
CA GLY A 275 14.84 -2.10 8.47
C GLY A 275 14.64 -2.57 9.90
N VAL A 276 14.24 -3.82 10.01
CA VAL A 276 14.20 -4.56 11.28
C VAL A 276 15.58 -5.13 11.60
N PRO A 277 15.92 -5.41 12.87
CA PRO A 277 17.26 -5.88 13.26
C PRO A 277 17.81 -7.03 12.39
N ARG A 278 16.95 -7.98 12.03
CA ARG A 278 17.33 -9.16 11.24
C ARG A 278 17.94 -8.85 9.87
N ILE A 279 17.53 -7.77 9.21
CA ILE A 279 18.12 -7.41 7.90
C ILE A 279 19.56 -6.92 8.07
N TYR A 280 19.81 -6.13 9.10
CA TYR A 280 21.16 -5.65 9.42
C TYR A 280 22.10 -6.78 9.82
N GLU A 281 21.61 -7.77 10.59
CA GLU A 281 22.36 -8.98 10.93
C GLU A 281 22.72 -9.79 9.68
N LYS A 282 21.78 -9.92 8.72
CA LYS A 282 22.01 -10.60 7.43
C LYS A 282 23.06 -9.86 6.59
N ILE A 283 22.94 -8.52 6.48
CA ILE A 283 23.92 -7.70 5.77
C ILE A 283 25.29 -7.84 6.41
N TYR A 284 25.39 -7.74 7.74
CA TYR A 284 26.65 -7.91 8.46
C TYR A 284 27.28 -9.29 8.21
N SER A 285 26.48 -10.35 8.30
CA SER A 285 26.96 -11.72 8.10
C SER A 285 27.50 -11.94 6.68
N ASN A 286 26.81 -11.38 5.66
CA ASN A 286 27.25 -11.47 4.27
C ASN A 286 28.54 -10.68 4.04
N LEU A 287 28.66 -9.48 4.60
CA LEU A 287 29.88 -8.66 4.50
C LEU A 287 31.05 -9.36 5.19
N LYS A 288 30.83 -9.92 6.37
CA LYS A 288 31.87 -10.66 7.10
C LYS A 288 32.34 -11.89 6.32
N ALA A 289 31.41 -12.67 5.73
CA ALA A 289 31.75 -13.82 4.91
C ALA A 289 32.57 -13.43 3.67
N ALA A 290 32.25 -12.31 3.03
CA ALA A 290 33.00 -11.79 1.90
C ALA A 290 34.42 -11.34 2.29
N ILE A 291 34.57 -10.66 3.44
CA ILE A 291 35.88 -10.23 3.96
C ILE A 291 36.74 -11.44 4.35
N ASP A 292 36.14 -12.45 4.99
CA ASP A 292 36.82 -13.65 5.44
C ASP A 292 37.16 -14.62 4.28
N GLY A 293 36.84 -14.26 3.02
CA GLY A 293 37.08 -15.07 1.83
C GLY A 293 36.26 -16.36 1.78
N LYS A 294 35.10 -16.38 2.45
CA LYS A 294 34.17 -17.51 2.53
C LYS A 294 32.90 -17.29 1.71
N ALA A 295 32.92 -16.34 0.76
CA ALA A 295 31.83 -16.03 -0.13
C ALA A 295 31.88 -16.88 -1.41
#